data_379814cff42331ef299418aa5da1517d
#
_entry.id   379814cff42331ef299418aa5da1517d
#
_cell.length_a   1.000
_cell.length_b   1.000
_cell.length_c   1.000
_cell.angle_alpha   90.00
_cell.angle_beta   90.00
_cell.angle_gamma   90.00
#
_symmetry.space_group_name_H-M   'P 1'
#
loop_
_entity.id
_entity.type
_entity.pdbx_description
1 polymer ?
#
loop_
_entity_poly.entity_id
_entity_poly.type
_entity_poly.pdbx_seq_one_letter_code
_entity_poly.pdbx_strand_id
1 'polypeptide(L)'
;FLGGPCEDPTTGDNNVAWYLELQKADIACLQEVPSFDGYYEQHVFPVMKHAKYHDGILFNGVFIAMFSHYPIVRHELVCQDEGNGSVAFWTVRAPGDTILVINNHLKSVGLSMEDREEFKEMVHAPESKISRQGSKTILSKITHAAAARAAMADKVAAFIDRHRGTPMIVCGDFNDTPISYAYRRVGKDL
;
A
#
# COMPACT_ATOMS: atom_id res chain seq x y z
N PHE A 1 3.63 -8.50 -3.76
CA PHE A 1 3.25 -9.39 -4.87
C PHE A 1 4.15 -9.29 -6.09
N LEU A 2 4.98 -8.27 -6.21
CA LEU A 2 5.95 -8.15 -7.32
C LEU A 2 7.27 -8.91 -7.06
N GLY A 3 7.40 -9.63 -5.99
CA GLY A 3 8.61 -10.37 -5.60
C GLY A 3 8.44 -11.88 -5.46
N GLY A 4 7.35 -12.45 -5.97
CA GLY A 4 7.09 -13.89 -5.97
C GLY A 4 7.14 -14.50 -7.37
N PRO A 5 6.70 -15.74 -7.55
CA PRO A 5 6.68 -16.44 -8.85
C PRO A 5 5.61 -15.86 -9.81
N CYS A 6 5.62 -14.55 -9.97
CA CYS A 6 4.79 -13.82 -10.93
C CYS A 6 5.51 -13.63 -12.26
N GLU A 7 6.59 -14.40 -12.50
CA GLU A 7 7.33 -14.38 -13.74
C GLU A 7 6.71 -15.34 -14.76
N ASP A 8 6.64 -14.89 -15.99
CA ASP A 8 6.36 -15.79 -17.11
C ASP A 8 7.54 -16.76 -17.24
N PRO A 9 7.31 -18.09 -17.16
CA PRO A 9 8.39 -19.07 -17.19
C PRO A 9 9.15 -19.11 -18.53
N THR A 10 8.60 -18.49 -19.57
CA THR A 10 9.16 -18.49 -20.93
C THR A 10 10.00 -17.22 -21.18
N THR A 11 9.50 -16.06 -20.75
CA THR A 11 10.14 -14.75 -21.02
C THR A 11 10.89 -14.19 -19.83
N GLY A 12 10.60 -14.65 -18.62
CA GLY A 12 11.10 -14.07 -17.38
C GLY A 12 10.45 -12.74 -17.02
N ASP A 13 9.50 -12.26 -17.81
CA ASP A 13 8.83 -10.99 -17.57
C ASP A 13 7.87 -11.06 -16.39
N ASN A 14 7.71 -9.93 -15.70
CA ASN A 14 6.79 -9.87 -14.57
C ASN A 14 5.33 -9.77 -15.03
N ASN A 15 4.54 -10.77 -14.69
CA ASN A 15 3.12 -10.86 -15.07
C ASN A 15 2.26 -9.71 -14.52
N VAL A 16 2.61 -9.15 -13.37
CA VAL A 16 1.89 -8.00 -12.81
C VAL A 16 2.18 -6.75 -13.62
N ALA A 17 3.44 -6.53 -14.02
CA ALA A 17 3.82 -5.43 -14.91
C ALA A 17 3.11 -5.55 -16.27
N TRP A 18 3.05 -6.73 -16.84
CA TRP A 18 2.28 -6.99 -18.05
C TRP A 18 0.80 -6.69 -17.91
N TYR A 19 0.20 -7.12 -16.80
CA TYR A 19 -1.21 -6.82 -16.53
C TYR A 19 -1.46 -5.31 -16.43
N LEU A 20 -0.62 -4.59 -15.69
CA LEU A 20 -0.73 -3.14 -15.56
C LEU A 20 -0.56 -2.42 -16.92
N GLU A 21 0.42 -2.86 -17.71
CA GLU A 21 0.62 -2.30 -19.06
C GLU A 21 -0.60 -2.54 -19.97
N LEU A 22 -1.24 -3.71 -19.90
CA LEU A 22 -2.45 -4.00 -20.66
C LEU A 22 -3.64 -3.12 -20.27
N GLN A 23 -3.74 -2.74 -18.98
CA GLN A 23 -4.80 -1.85 -18.51
C GLN A 23 -4.65 -0.41 -19.04
N LYS A 24 -3.45 -0.02 -19.48
CA LYS A 24 -3.15 1.37 -19.91
C LYS A 24 -3.55 2.41 -18.87
N ALA A 25 -3.41 2.06 -17.60
CA ALA A 25 -3.71 2.98 -16.51
C ALA A 25 -2.71 4.13 -16.51
N ASP A 26 -3.20 5.35 -16.39
CA ASP A 26 -2.35 6.54 -16.33
C ASP A 26 -1.53 6.60 -15.03
N ILE A 27 -2.08 6.06 -13.95
CA ILE A 27 -1.43 5.97 -12.63
C ILE A 27 -1.66 4.58 -12.05
N ALA A 28 -0.59 3.95 -11.56
CA ALA A 28 -0.64 2.71 -10.81
C ALA A 28 0.11 2.89 -9.47
N CYS A 29 -0.61 2.73 -8.38
CA CYS A 29 -0.09 2.80 -7.02
C CYS A 29 0.15 1.39 -6.47
N LEU A 30 1.37 1.10 -6.07
CA LEU A 30 1.79 -0.23 -5.62
C LEU A 30 2.26 -0.18 -4.18
N GLN A 31 1.94 -1.23 -3.43
CA GLN A 31 2.42 -1.49 -2.08
C GLN A 31 3.19 -2.81 -2.05
N GLU A 32 4.01 -3.00 -1.02
CA GLU A 32 4.83 -4.21 -0.84
C GLU A 32 5.74 -4.52 -2.05
N VAL A 33 6.18 -3.49 -2.75
CA VAL A 33 7.11 -3.63 -3.86
C VAL A 33 8.49 -3.94 -3.28
N PRO A 34 9.19 -5.00 -3.74
CA PRO A 34 10.59 -5.19 -3.39
C PRO A 34 11.44 -4.04 -3.90
N SER A 35 12.71 -3.99 -3.51
CA SER A 35 13.60 -2.90 -3.94
C SER A 35 13.61 -2.73 -5.45
N PHE A 36 13.68 -1.47 -5.91
CA PHE A 36 14.01 -1.18 -7.31
C PHE A 36 15.48 -1.54 -7.57
N ASP A 37 15.72 -2.79 -7.89
CA ASP A 37 17.02 -3.36 -8.19
C ASP A 37 17.12 -3.78 -9.66
N GLY A 38 18.18 -4.46 -10.01
CA GLY A 38 18.41 -4.94 -11.37
C GLY A 38 17.29 -5.80 -11.95
N TYR A 39 16.48 -6.46 -11.12
CA TYR A 39 15.29 -7.19 -11.58
C TYR A 39 14.25 -6.23 -12.17
N TYR A 40 13.98 -5.09 -11.48
CA TYR A 40 13.05 -4.08 -11.98
C TYR A 40 13.52 -3.44 -13.29
N GLU A 41 14.83 -3.15 -13.39
CA GLU A 41 15.43 -2.60 -14.60
C GLU A 41 15.30 -3.54 -15.79
N GLN A 42 15.39 -4.83 -15.56
CA GLN A 42 15.36 -5.85 -16.62
C GLN A 42 13.96 -6.34 -16.97
N HIS A 43 13.05 -6.49 -15.99
CA HIS A 43 11.80 -7.24 -16.15
C HIS A 43 10.52 -6.43 -15.88
N VAL A 44 10.62 -5.24 -15.28
CA VAL A 44 9.46 -4.41 -14.97
C VAL A 44 9.43 -3.13 -15.81
N PHE A 45 10.48 -2.33 -15.75
CA PHE A 45 10.50 -1.04 -16.45
C PHE A 45 10.39 -1.16 -17.97
N PRO A 46 11.01 -2.14 -18.65
CA PRO A 46 10.84 -2.31 -20.09
C PRO A 46 9.41 -2.70 -20.51
N VAL A 47 8.66 -3.30 -19.60
CA VAL A 47 7.25 -3.70 -19.82
C VAL A 47 6.32 -2.51 -19.62
N MET A 48 6.53 -1.68 -18.61
CA MET A 48 5.70 -0.53 -18.23
C MET A 48 5.90 0.67 -19.17
N LYS A 49 5.52 0.52 -20.44
CA LYS A 49 5.72 1.55 -21.48
C LYS A 49 4.74 2.70 -21.41
N HIS A 50 3.51 2.42 -21.00
CA HIS A 50 2.47 3.45 -20.86
C HIS A 50 2.72 4.30 -19.61
N ALA A 51 2.81 3.68 -18.45
CA ALA A 51 3.12 4.35 -17.17
C ALA A 51 4.64 4.30 -16.89
N LYS A 52 5.42 4.96 -17.72
CA LYS A 52 6.90 4.86 -17.77
C LYS A 52 7.64 5.63 -16.68
N TYR A 53 7.00 6.63 -16.07
CA TYR A 53 7.58 7.35 -14.94
C TYR A 53 7.28 6.59 -13.65
N HIS A 54 8.29 6.41 -12.82
CA HIS A 54 8.14 5.70 -11.55
C HIS A 54 8.95 6.37 -10.45
N ASP A 55 8.46 6.25 -9.23
CA ASP A 55 9.12 6.74 -8.03
C ASP A 55 8.58 5.98 -6.81
N GLY A 56 9.29 6.02 -5.69
CA GLY A 56 8.87 5.33 -4.48
C GLY A 56 9.75 5.60 -3.27
N ILE A 57 9.26 5.26 -2.09
CA ILE A 57 10.00 5.33 -0.83
C ILE A 57 10.12 3.92 -0.23
N LEU A 58 11.34 3.58 0.19
CA LEU A 58 11.68 2.31 0.82
C LEU A 58 11.39 2.35 2.33
N PHE A 59 10.62 1.38 2.81
CA PHE A 59 10.34 1.15 4.24
C PHE A 59 10.74 -0.27 4.62
N ASN A 60 11.78 -0.44 5.42
CA ASN A 60 12.21 -1.75 5.91
C ASN A 60 12.23 -2.86 4.83
N GLY A 61 12.79 -2.56 3.66
CA GLY A 61 12.93 -3.53 2.57
C GLY A 61 11.75 -3.64 1.60
N VAL A 62 10.68 -2.87 1.79
CA VAL A 62 9.56 -2.79 0.84
C VAL A 62 9.31 -1.34 0.41
N PHE A 63 8.98 -1.14 -0.86
CA PHE A 63 8.61 0.16 -1.39
C PHE A 63 7.09 0.38 -1.38
N ILE A 64 6.72 1.63 -1.14
CA ILE A 64 5.47 2.20 -1.61
C ILE A 64 5.82 2.99 -2.86
N ALA A 65 5.29 2.56 -4.00
CA ALA A 65 5.69 3.07 -5.30
C ALA A 65 4.51 3.57 -6.12
N MET A 66 4.80 4.44 -7.06
CA MET A 66 3.86 4.89 -8.09
C MET A 66 4.51 4.78 -9.46
N PHE A 67 3.78 4.21 -10.41
CA PHE A 67 4.05 4.31 -11.83
C PHE A 67 3.05 5.28 -12.46
N SER A 68 3.50 6.12 -13.37
CA SER A 68 2.68 7.15 -13.98
C SER A 68 2.98 7.33 -15.48
N HIS A 69 1.92 7.60 -16.26
CA HIS A 69 2.05 8.08 -17.63
C HIS A 69 2.64 9.50 -17.67
N TYR A 70 2.43 10.27 -16.62
CA TYR A 70 2.84 11.66 -16.49
C TYR A 70 4.09 11.79 -15.62
N PRO A 71 4.96 12.80 -15.84
CA PRO A 71 6.13 13.04 -15.00
C PRO A 71 5.78 13.15 -13.52
N ILE A 72 6.49 12.39 -12.69
CA ILE A 72 6.46 12.54 -11.24
C ILE A 72 7.51 13.58 -10.87
N VAL A 73 7.09 14.71 -10.31
CA VAL A 73 7.99 15.85 -10.05
C VAL A 73 8.48 15.92 -8.61
N ARG A 74 7.77 15.27 -7.70
CA ARG A 74 8.12 15.23 -6.28
C ARG A 74 7.40 14.08 -5.59
N HIS A 75 8.03 13.55 -4.55
CA HIS A 75 7.37 12.73 -3.54
C HIS A 75 7.64 13.26 -2.13
N GLU A 76 6.81 12.87 -1.17
CA GLU A 76 6.95 13.23 0.24
C GLU A 76 6.43 12.10 1.13
N LEU A 77 7.18 11.78 2.18
CA LEU A 77 6.74 10.86 3.21
C LEU A 77 5.68 11.53 4.09
N VAL A 78 4.46 11.02 4.07
CA VAL A 78 3.36 11.53 4.91
C VAL A 78 3.44 10.96 6.32
N CYS A 79 3.61 9.65 6.43
CA CYS A 79 3.83 8.95 7.69
C CYS A 79 4.43 7.57 7.45
N GLN A 80 5.05 7.02 8.52
CA GLN A 80 5.53 5.63 8.53
C GLN A 80 5.35 5.00 9.90
N ASP A 81 5.24 3.68 9.92
CA ASP A 81 5.28 2.81 11.09
C ASP A 81 5.85 1.44 10.68
N GLU A 82 7.10 1.15 11.05
CA GLU A 82 7.87 -0.03 10.63
C GLU A 82 7.89 -0.18 9.09
N GLY A 83 7.38 -1.29 8.53
CA GLY A 83 7.29 -1.56 7.08
C GLY A 83 6.06 -0.98 6.39
N ASN A 84 5.30 -0.10 7.06
CA ASN A 84 4.08 0.51 6.54
C ASN A 84 4.25 2.02 6.45
N GLY A 85 3.49 2.68 5.57
CA GLY A 85 3.59 4.12 5.42
C GLY A 85 2.56 4.70 4.46
N SER A 86 2.64 6.01 4.29
CA SER A 86 1.90 6.73 3.26
C SER A 86 2.85 7.69 2.56
N VAL A 87 2.79 7.69 1.24
CA VAL A 87 3.63 8.54 0.38
C VAL A 87 2.73 9.38 -0.51
N ALA A 88 3.01 10.66 -0.56
CA ALA A 88 2.40 11.60 -1.47
C ALA A 88 3.31 11.79 -2.69
N PHE A 89 2.73 11.70 -3.88
CA PHE A 89 3.40 11.93 -5.15
C PHE A 89 2.71 13.08 -5.89
N TRP A 90 3.49 13.98 -6.45
CA TRP A 90 2.98 15.03 -7.34
C TRP A 90 3.31 14.67 -8.78
N THR A 91 2.29 14.47 -9.58
CA THR A 91 2.43 14.20 -11.01
C THR A 91 1.83 15.35 -11.82
N VAL A 92 2.47 15.69 -12.93
CA VAL A 92 2.11 16.84 -13.77
C VAL A 92 1.62 16.35 -15.11
N ARG A 93 0.32 16.51 -15.40
CA ARG A 93 -0.30 16.16 -16.68
C ARG A 93 -0.01 17.19 -17.76
N ALA A 94 -0.03 18.48 -17.39
CA ALA A 94 0.32 19.61 -18.23
C ALA A 94 0.83 20.77 -17.36
N PRO A 95 1.50 21.80 -17.91
CA PRO A 95 1.88 22.98 -17.14
C PRO A 95 0.67 23.58 -16.40
N GLY A 96 0.76 23.68 -15.07
CA GLY A 96 -0.30 24.13 -14.18
C GLY A 96 -1.36 23.08 -13.81
N ASP A 97 -1.27 21.85 -14.31
CA ASP A 97 -2.18 20.75 -14.02
C ASP A 97 -1.46 19.66 -13.22
N THR A 98 -1.33 19.90 -11.93
CA THR A 98 -0.68 18.99 -10.98
C THR A 98 -1.73 18.20 -10.21
N ILE A 99 -1.56 16.89 -10.14
CA ILE A 99 -2.37 15.98 -9.33
C ILE A 99 -1.53 15.47 -8.17
N LEU A 100 -2.07 15.53 -6.97
CA LEU A 100 -1.51 14.94 -5.77
C LEU A 100 -2.07 13.52 -5.62
N VAL A 101 -1.20 12.52 -5.59
CA VAL A 101 -1.59 11.12 -5.38
C VAL A 101 -1.03 10.66 -4.04
N ILE A 102 -1.91 10.26 -3.12
CA ILE A 102 -1.51 9.73 -1.81
C ILE A 102 -1.69 8.22 -1.84
N ASN A 103 -0.58 7.50 -1.84
CA ASN A 103 -0.54 6.03 -1.83
C ASN A 103 -0.30 5.54 -0.40
N ASN A 104 -1.27 4.84 0.15
CA ASN A 104 -1.27 4.36 1.52
C ASN A 104 -0.95 2.86 1.59
N HIS A 105 -0.15 2.47 2.57
CA HIS A 105 -0.04 1.12 3.08
C HIS A 105 -0.08 1.21 4.60
N LEU A 106 -1.29 1.25 5.16
CA LEU A 106 -1.48 1.43 6.59
C LEU A 106 -1.14 0.15 7.36
N LYS A 107 -0.91 0.27 8.67
CA LYS A 107 -0.41 -0.82 9.51
C LYS A 107 -1.25 -2.10 9.36
N SER A 108 -0.60 -3.16 8.92
CA SER A 108 -1.14 -4.52 8.90
C SER A 108 -1.24 -5.12 10.31
N VAL A 109 -2.16 -6.05 10.53
CA VAL A 109 -2.22 -6.82 11.78
C VAL A 109 -1.01 -7.74 11.93
N GLY A 110 -0.40 -8.17 10.82
CA GLY A 110 0.78 -9.02 10.82
C GLY A 110 0.53 -10.40 11.46
N LEU A 111 -0.63 -11.02 11.18
CA LEU A 111 -0.93 -12.37 11.65
C LEU A 111 -0.05 -13.39 10.94
N SER A 112 0.71 -14.17 11.71
CA SER A 112 1.45 -15.32 11.19
C SER A 112 0.51 -16.43 10.70
N MET A 113 1.04 -17.45 10.04
CA MET A 113 0.25 -18.63 9.66
C MET A 113 -0.33 -19.31 10.89
N GLU A 114 0.43 -19.40 11.98
CA GLU A 114 -0.01 -19.97 13.26
C GLU A 114 -1.15 -19.14 13.87
N ASP A 115 -1.02 -17.81 13.90
CA ASP A 115 -2.11 -16.92 14.37
C ASP A 115 -3.40 -17.13 13.56
N ARG A 116 -3.29 -17.36 12.25
CA ARG A 116 -4.46 -17.59 11.38
C ARG A 116 -5.12 -18.93 11.65
N GLU A 117 -4.35 -19.98 11.88
CA GLU A 117 -4.88 -21.29 12.27
C GLU A 117 -5.51 -21.22 13.67
N GLU A 118 -4.87 -20.60 14.65
CA GLU A 118 -5.45 -20.35 15.97
C GLU A 118 -6.75 -19.55 15.88
N PHE A 119 -6.82 -18.54 15.02
CA PHE A 119 -8.04 -17.76 14.80
C PHE A 119 -9.16 -18.62 14.22
N LYS A 120 -8.87 -19.51 13.27
CA LYS A 120 -9.83 -20.46 12.71
C LYS A 120 -10.35 -21.41 13.79
N GLU A 121 -9.44 -21.96 14.63
CA GLU A 121 -9.82 -22.82 15.73
C GLU A 121 -10.72 -22.11 16.74
N MET A 122 -10.43 -20.84 17.05
CA MET A 122 -11.27 -20.02 17.91
C MET A 122 -12.71 -19.89 17.40
N VAL A 123 -12.87 -19.72 16.10
CA VAL A 123 -14.17 -19.58 15.45
C VAL A 123 -14.93 -20.90 15.47
N HIS A 124 -14.23 -22.04 15.28
CA HIS A 124 -14.86 -23.36 15.18
C HIS A 124 -15.00 -24.11 16.51
N ALA A 125 -14.14 -23.83 17.50
CA ALA A 125 -14.14 -24.49 18.80
C ALA A 125 -13.85 -23.51 19.95
N PRO A 126 -14.74 -22.55 20.23
CA PRO A 126 -14.49 -21.43 21.17
C PRO A 126 -14.29 -21.87 22.64
N GLU A 127 -14.68 -23.08 23.01
CA GLU A 127 -14.55 -23.58 24.38
C GLU A 127 -13.22 -24.29 24.71
N SER A 128 -12.31 -24.46 23.73
CA SER A 128 -11.03 -25.09 23.98
C SER A 128 -10.11 -24.21 24.85
N LYS A 129 -9.28 -24.84 25.72
CA LYS A 129 -8.28 -24.10 26.53
C LYS A 129 -7.20 -23.41 25.64
N ILE A 130 -6.85 -24.00 24.54
CA ILE A 130 -5.89 -23.46 23.54
C ILE A 130 -6.46 -22.19 22.92
N SER A 131 -7.75 -22.19 22.59
CA SER A 131 -8.48 -21.03 22.07
C SER A 131 -8.41 -19.80 22.99
N ARG A 132 -8.43 -19.97 24.31
CA ARG A 132 -8.43 -18.84 25.27
C ARG A 132 -7.10 -18.11 25.39
N GLN A 133 -5.98 -18.80 25.25
CA GLN A 133 -4.63 -18.20 25.32
C GLN A 133 -4.30 -17.51 23.98
N GLY A 134 -4.50 -18.19 22.86
CA GLY A 134 -4.31 -17.64 21.50
C GLY A 134 -5.20 -16.42 21.25
N SER A 135 -6.46 -16.44 21.75
CA SER A 135 -7.38 -15.32 21.65
C SER A 135 -6.83 -14.01 22.21
N LYS A 136 -6.16 -14.06 23.36
CA LYS A 136 -5.58 -12.85 23.97
C LYS A 136 -4.46 -12.27 23.15
N THR A 137 -3.58 -13.13 22.61
CA THR A 137 -2.46 -12.73 21.76
C THR A 137 -2.96 -12.10 20.45
N ILE A 138 -3.88 -12.77 19.77
CA ILE A 138 -4.47 -12.28 18.52
C ILE A 138 -5.23 -10.97 18.74
N LEU A 139 -6.05 -10.89 19.79
CA LEU A 139 -6.78 -9.67 20.13
C LEU A 139 -5.82 -8.50 20.44
N SER A 140 -4.73 -8.77 21.14
CA SER A 140 -3.67 -7.77 21.41
C SER A 140 -3.04 -7.28 20.10
N LYS A 141 -2.68 -8.17 19.17
CA LYS A 141 -2.14 -7.80 17.85
C LYS A 141 -3.13 -6.93 17.07
N ILE A 142 -4.40 -7.34 17.01
CA ILE A 142 -5.46 -6.59 16.32
C ILE A 142 -5.64 -5.20 16.93
N THR A 143 -5.70 -5.10 18.25
CA THR A 143 -5.88 -3.82 18.96
C THR A 143 -4.70 -2.89 18.74
N HIS A 144 -3.48 -3.41 18.83
CA HIS A 144 -2.27 -2.63 18.57
C HIS A 144 -2.21 -2.11 17.13
N ALA A 145 -2.47 -2.98 16.16
CA ALA A 145 -2.51 -2.60 14.75
C ALA A 145 -3.60 -1.58 14.45
N ALA A 146 -4.78 -1.72 15.07
CA ALA A 146 -5.88 -0.76 14.91
C ALA A 146 -5.52 0.63 15.46
N ALA A 147 -4.86 0.69 16.63
CA ALA A 147 -4.38 1.95 17.20
C ALA A 147 -3.30 2.62 16.31
N ALA A 148 -2.35 1.84 15.80
CA ALA A 148 -1.32 2.34 14.89
C ALA A 148 -1.93 2.85 13.56
N ARG A 149 -2.90 2.09 12.98
CA ARG A 149 -3.63 2.55 11.79
C ARG A 149 -4.38 3.85 12.02
N ALA A 150 -5.04 3.99 13.17
CA ALA A 150 -5.74 5.22 13.52
C ALA A 150 -4.79 6.42 13.57
N ALA A 151 -3.64 6.28 14.21
CA ALA A 151 -2.62 7.32 14.27
C ALA A 151 -2.04 7.67 12.88
N MET A 152 -1.84 6.66 12.01
CA MET A 152 -1.43 6.91 10.62
C MET A 152 -2.52 7.63 9.84
N ALA A 153 -3.78 7.21 9.96
CA ALA A 153 -4.93 7.83 9.30
C ALA A 153 -5.10 9.30 9.71
N ASP A 154 -4.86 9.65 10.97
CA ASP A 154 -4.87 11.03 11.44
C ASP A 154 -3.80 11.89 10.77
N LYS A 155 -2.59 11.35 10.58
CA LYS A 155 -1.50 12.04 9.88
C LYS A 155 -1.83 12.23 8.39
N VAL A 156 -2.40 11.21 7.74
CA VAL A 156 -2.84 11.31 6.34
C VAL A 156 -3.95 12.33 6.19
N ALA A 157 -4.95 12.33 7.05
CA ALA A 157 -6.02 13.31 7.03
C ALA A 157 -5.51 14.74 7.26
N ALA A 158 -4.59 14.94 8.20
CA ALA A 158 -3.96 16.24 8.42
C ALA A 158 -3.11 16.68 7.20
N PHE A 159 -2.51 15.75 6.47
CA PHE A 159 -1.81 16.05 5.22
C PHE A 159 -2.79 16.48 4.13
N ILE A 160 -3.91 15.79 3.95
CA ILE A 160 -4.99 16.14 3.04
C ILE A 160 -5.52 17.56 3.34
N ASP A 161 -5.77 17.85 4.62
CA ASP A 161 -6.25 19.16 5.06
C ASP A 161 -5.30 20.31 4.67
N ARG A 162 -3.98 20.10 4.75
CA ARG A 162 -2.98 21.09 4.35
C ARG A 162 -2.91 21.32 2.83
N HIS A 163 -3.43 20.39 2.04
CA HIS A 163 -3.40 20.44 0.58
C HIS A 163 -4.78 20.62 -0.04
N ARG A 164 -5.77 21.08 0.74
CA ARG A 164 -7.10 21.41 0.25
C ARG A 164 -7.03 22.36 -0.95
N GLY A 165 -7.79 22.07 -1.97
CA GLY A 165 -7.78 22.83 -3.23
C GLY A 165 -6.80 22.32 -4.28
N THR A 166 -5.92 21.37 -3.95
CA THR A 166 -5.15 20.63 -4.95
C THR A 166 -5.97 19.42 -5.40
N PRO A 167 -6.17 19.20 -6.70
CA PRO A 167 -6.76 17.96 -7.19
C PRO A 167 -6.00 16.76 -6.65
N MET A 168 -6.69 15.82 -5.99
CA MET A 168 -6.01 14.70 -5.37
C MET A 168 -6.72 13.36 -5.57
N ILE A 169 -5.93 12.30 -5.53
CA ILE A 169 -6.34 10.90 -5.50
C ILE A 169 -5.77 10.30 -4.23
N VAL A 170 -6.61 9.66 -3.42
CA VAL A 170 -6.18 8.93 -2.22
C VAL A 170 -6.54 7.47 -2.39
N CYS A 171 -5.55 6.61 -2.39
CA CYS A 171 -5.71 5.18 -2.63
C CYS A 171 -4.72 4.36 -1.81
N GLY A 172 -4.76 3.04 -1.95
CA GLY A 172 -3.79 2.12 -1.36
C GLY A 172 -4.42 1.03 -0.51
N ASP A 173 -3.58 0.29 0.21
CA ASP A 173 -3.99 -0.73 1.16
C ASP A 173 -4.17 -0.12 2.56
N PHE A 174 -5.41 0.04 2.97
CA PHE A 174 -5.75 0.54 4.30
C PHE A 174 -5.61 -0.54 5.39
N ASN A 175 -5.44 -1.81 5.02
CA ASN A 175 -5.44 -2.96 5.93
C ASN A 175 -6.64 -2.97 6.88
N ASP A 176 -7.78 -2.46 6.41
CA ASP A 176 -8.99 -2.30 7.18
C ASP A 176 -10.24 -2.26 6.28
N THR A 177 -11.40 -2.32 6.88
CA THR A 177 -12.67 -2.28 6.16
C THR A 177 -13.15 -0.84 5.91
N PRO A 178 -14.01 -0.59 4.91
CA PRO A 178 -14.56 0.74 4.62
C PRO A 178 -15.35 1.39 5.78
N ILE A 179 -15.81 0.59 6.75
CA ILE A 179 -16.52 1.08 7.94
C ILE A 179 -15.59 1.46 9.10
N SER A 180 -14.29 1.20 8.97
CA SER A 180 -13.30 1.46 10.02
C SER A 180 -13.09 2.96 10.28
N TYR A 181 -12.49 3.27 11.42
CA TYR A 181 -12.06 4.62 11.75
C TYR A 181 -11.08 5.15 10.71
N ALA A 182 -10.05 4.37 10.37
CA ALA A 182 -9.00 4.79 9.45
C ALA A 182 -9.56 5.18 8.08
N TYR A 183 -10.41 4.34 7.49
CA TYR A 183 -11.02 4.60 6.19
C TYR A 183 -11.89 5.85 6.22
N ARG A 184 -12.79 5.96 7.22
CA ARG A 184 -13.67 7.14 7.36
C ARG A 184 -12.92 8.42 7.68
N ARG A 185 -11.83 8.33 8.46
CA ARG A 185 -11.01 9.50 8.85
C ARG A 185 -10.30 10.10 7.66
N VAL A 186 -9.73 9.26 6.80
CA VAL A 186 -9.05 9.71 5.57
C VAL A 186 -10.04 10.22 4.54
N GLY A 187 -11.17 9.54 4.36
CA GLY A 187 -12.18 9.89 3.34
C GLY A 187 -13.13 11.02 3.72
N LYS A 188 -13.03 11.56 4.94
CA LYS A 188 -14.05 12.50 5.47
C LYS A 188 -14.17 13.79 4.68
N ASP A 189 -13.08 14.28 4.16
CA ASP A 189 -12.97 15.62 3.56
C ASP A 189 -12.46 15.57 2.10
N LEU A 190 -12.61 14.42 1.43
CA LEU A 190 -12.29 14.17 0.03
C LEU A 190 -13.46 14.49 -0.89
#